data_f2688d6041afdb88525aafe261522dbf
#
_entry.id   f2688d6041afdb88525aafe261522dbf
#
_cell.length_a   1.000
_cell.length_b   1.000
_cell.length_c   1.000
_cell.angle_alpha   90.00
_cell.angle_beta   90.00
_cell.angle_gamma   90.00
#
_symmetry.space_group_name_H-M   'P 1'
#
loop_
_entity.id
_entity.type
_entity.pdbx_description
1 polymer ?
#
loop_
_entity_poly.entity_id
_entity_poly.type
_entity_poly.pdbx_seq_one_letter_code
_entity_poly.pdbx_strand_id
1 'polypeptide(L)'
;MERKKITFDSFIRGVILGVIIIGILMLFKRLSGVLLPFFIAWLIAYLIYPLVTFFQYRLRLKNRVISIFCALFSILIVGGTAFYLLVPPMMDEFVRVKDLVIDYFSNGTHDGNVPKTLSEFLRENIDTQFVTQLFKEENMLNAIKETVPRLWSLLSESVNLLFSFFTFFLILLYIVFILLDYESIAEGWTHLVPQKYRPFVVSVMNDVKDGMNRYFRGQAFVALCVGILFSIGFLIIDFPLAIGLGLFIGAFNLVPYLQIIGFIPTIVLAILKAADTGGNFWIIIASALAVFIIVQVIQDGFIVPRVMGKITGLNPAIILLSLSIWGSLMGMLGMIIALPLTTLMLSYYQRFIINREKIHKFEQTDNQQEE
;
A
#
# COMPACT_ATOMS: atom_id res chain seq x y z
N MET A 1 12.20 -5.88 -45.37
CA MET A 1 11.47 -6.49 -44.24
C MET A 1 10.45 -7.47 -44.79
N GLU A 2 10.80 -8.74 -44.90
CA GLU A 2 9.81 -9.77 -45.21
C GLU A 2 8.84 -9.90 -44.04
N ARG A 3 7.60 -9.48 -44.25
CA ARG A 3 6.52 -9.77 -43.33
C ARG A 3 6.35 -11.30 -43.28
N LYS A 4 6.79 -11.94 -42.16
CA LYS A 4 6.46 -13.35 -41.90
C LYS A 4 4.95 -13.50 -42.09
N LYS A 5 4.57 -14.23 -43.17
CA LYS A 5 3.15 -14.55 -43.42
C LYS A 5 2.62 -15.25 -42.18
N ILE A 6 1.56 -14.70 -41.58
CA ILE A 6 0.88 -15.32 -40.47
C ILE A 6 0.28 -16.62 -40.98
N THR A 7 0.92 -17.74 -40.67
CA THR A 7 0.42 -19.06 -41.01
C THR A 7 -0.80 -19.34 -40.12
N PHE A 8 -1.79 -20.05 -40.68
CA PHE A 8 -3.01 -20.47 -39.94
C PHE A 8 -2.68 -21.10 -38.60
N ASP A 9 -1.60 -21.85 -38.51
CA ASP A 9 -1.06 -22.43 -37.28
C ASP A 9 -0.63 -21.36 -36.24
N SER A 10 -0.03 -20.26 -36.67
CA SER A 10 0.34 -19.15 -35.79
C SER A 10 -0.87 -18.40 -35.26
N PHE A 11 -1.93 -18.29 -36.09
CA PHE A 11 -3.19 -17.67 -35.68
C PHE A 11 -3.90 -18.55 -34.66
N ILE A 12 -4.04 -19.86 -34.90
CA ILE A 12 -4.64 -20.79 -33.96
C ILE A 12 -3.89 -20.82 -32.63
N ARG A 13 -2.57 -20.87 -32.63
CA ARG A 13 -1.76 -20.81 -31.39
C ARG A 13 -1.99 -19.50 -30.64
N GLY A 14 -2.10 -18.36 -31.35
CA GLY A 14 -2.43 -17.06 -30.74
C GLY A 14 -3.82 -17.05 -30.08
N VAL A 15 -4.82 -17.62 -30.74
CA VAL A 15 -6.19 -17.74 -30.19
C VAL A 15 -6.21 -18.66 -28.97
N ILE A 16 -5.58 -19.83 -29.04
CA ILE A 16 -5.50 -20.77 -27.91
C ILE A 16 -4.79 -20.08 -26.72
N LEU A 17 -3.69 -19.39 -26.95
CA LEU A 17 -2.96 -18.66 -25.92
C LEU A 17 -3.83 -17.56 -25.31
N GLY A 18 -4.60 -16.82 -26.11
CA GLY A 18 -5.56 -15.82 -25.66
C GLY A 18 -6.66 -16.44 -24.78
N VAL A 19 -7.25 -17.56 -25.19
CA VAL A 19 -8.27 -18.28 -24.41
C VAL A 19 -7.69 -18.79 -23.06
N ILE A 20 -6.46 -19.33 -23.09
CA ILE A 20 -5.76 -19.76 -21.85
C ILE A 20 -5.54 -18.57 -20.91
N ILE A 21 -5.05 -17.44 -21.42
CA ILE A 21 -4.85 -16.23 -20.61
C ILE A 21 -6.15 -15.75 -19.99
N ILE A 22 -7.23 -15.66 -20.77
CA ILE A 22 -8.56 -15.28 -20.27
C ILE A 22 -9.05 -16.28 -19.22
N GLY A 23 -8.90 -17.57 -19.46
CA GLY A 23 -9.24 -18.63 -18.50
C GLY A 23 -8.48 -18.50 -17.19
N ILE A 24 -7.18 -18.22 -17.25
CA ILE A 24 -6.32 -17.98 -16.08
C ILE A 24 -6.80 -16.72 -15.33
N LEU A 25 -7.07 -15.61 -16.01
CA LEU A 25 -7.56 -14.38 -15.38
C LEU A 25 -8.93 -14.58 -14.70
N MET A 26 -9.84 -15.31 -15.33
CA MET A 26 -11.15 -15.69 -14.72
C MET A 26 -10.95 -16.56 -13.48
N LEU A 27 -10.04 -17.53 -13.53
CA LEU A 27 -9.71 -18.39 -12.42
C LEU A 27 -9.13 -17.57 -11.25
N PHE A 28 -8.18 -16.66 -11.52
CA PHE A 28 -7.64 -15.74 -10.52
C PHE A 28 -8.73 -14.88 -9.88
N LYS A 29 -9.64 -14.34 -10.68
CA LYS A 29 -10.78 -13.56 -10.16
C LYS A 29 -11.69 -14.39 -9.26
N ARG A 30 -11.94 -15.64 -9.60
CA ARG A 30 -12.77 -16.55 -8.79
C ARG A 30 -12.08 -17.00 -7.50
N LEU A 31 -10.77 -17.17 -7.55
CA LEU A 31 -9.96 -17.58 -6.39
C LEU A 31 -9.44 -16.38 -5.56
N SER A 32 -9.78 -15.17 -5.93
CA SER A 32 -9.24 -13.97 -5.25
C SER A 32 -9.46 -13.97 -3.73
N GLY A 33 -10.61 -14.49 -3.27
CA GLY A 33 -10.91 -14.60 -1.83
C GLY A 33 -9.97 -15.52 -1.05
N VAL A 34 -9.36 -16.52 -1.70
CA VAL A 34 -8.40 -17.44 -1.09
C VAL A 34 -6.95 -16.98 -1.34
N LEU A 35 -6.70 -16.47 -2.54
CA LEU A 35 -5.37 -16.03 -2.94
C LEU A 35 -4.96 -14.72 -2.24
N LEU A 36 -5.91 -13.83 -1.98
CA LEU A 36 -5.66 -12.54 -1.34
C LEU A 36 -4.99 -12.68 0.04
N PRO A 37 -5.55 -13.47 1.00
CA PRO A 37 -4.90 -13.73 2.29
C PRO A 37 -3.50 -14.33 2.15
N PHE A 38 -3.31 -15.25 1.20
CA PHE A 38 -2.02 -15.87 0.94
C PHE A 38 -0.98 -14.84 0.44
N PHE A 39 -1.35 -13.98 -0.53
CA PHE A 39 -0.44 -12.95 -1.04
C PHE A 39 -0.10 -11.90 0.02
N ILE A 40 -1.09 -11.51 0.85
CA ILE A 40 -0.84 -10.61 1.99
C ILE A 40 0.14 -11.25 2.96
N ALA A 41 -0.09 -12.51 3.33
CA ALA A 41 0.81 -13.26 4.21
C ALA A 41 2.22 -13.39 3.62
N TRP A 42 2.32 -13.69 2.33
CA TRP A 42 3.58 -13.79 1.62
C TRP A 42 4.34 -12.46 1.60
N LEU A 43 3.65 -11.36 1.34
CA LEU A 43 4.24 -10.00 1.39
C LEU A 43 4.74 -9.66 2.79
N ILE A 44 3.93 -9.91 3.82
CA ILE A 44 4.29 -9.66 5.22
C ILE A 44 5.46 -10.56 5.64
N ALA A 45 5.42 -11.86 5.33
CA ALA A 45 6.51 -12.78 5.60
C ALA A 45 7.83 -12.33 4.96
N TYR A 46 7.73 -11.79 3.75
CA TYR A 46 8.85 -11.28 3.01
C TYR A 46 9.48 -10.02 3.65
N LEU A 47 8.65 -9.12 4.18
CA LEU A 47 9.11 -7.94 4.93
C LEU A 47 9.75 -8.34 6.28
N ILE A 48 9.23 -9.40 6.92
CA ILE A 48 9.70 -9.88 8.22
C ILE A 48 10.95 -10.75 8.09
N TYR A 49 11.18 -11.42 6.95
CA TYR A 49 12.27 -12.36 6.73
C TYR A 49 13.66 -11.84 7.15
N PRO A 50 14.07 -10.57 6.88
CA PRO A 50 15.35 -10.05 7.36
C PRO A 50 15.47 -10.03 8.88
N LEU A 51 14.35 -9.76 9.56
CA LEU A 51 14.31 -9.75 11.01
C LEU A 51 14.48 -11.19 11.56
N VAL A 52 13.86 -12.17 10.93
CA VAL A 52 14.05 -13.60 11.26
C VAL A 52 15.50 -14.01 11.06
N THR A 53 16.12 -13.65 9.93
CA THR A 53 17.52 -13.95 9.65
C THR A 53 18.47 -13.24 10.61
N PHE A 54 18.14 -12.02 11.04
CA PHE A 54 18.88 -11.32 12.09
C PHE A 54 18.87 -12.09 13.41
N PHE A 55 17.70 -12.56 13.87
CA PHE A 55 17.61 -13.38 15.08
C PHE A 55 18.31 -14.71 14.93
N GLN A 56 18.18 -15.37 13.78
CA GLN A 56 18.75 -16.69 13.53
C GLN A 56 20.28 -16.66 13.46
N TYR A 57 20.86 -15.74 12.70
CA TYR A 57 22.30 -15.72 12.42
C TYR A 57 23.08 -14.76 13.31
N ARG A 58 22.57 -13.55 13.57
CA ARG A 58 23.29 -12.54 14.36
C ARG A 58 23.17 -12.79 15.87
N LEU A 59 21.99 -13.18 16.34
CA LEU A 59 21.75 -13.56 17.74
C LEU A 59 22.00 -15.06 18.01
N ARG A 60 22.41 -15.82 16.97
CA ARG A 60 22.76 -17.25 17.05
C ARG A 60 21.66 -18.13 17.64
N LEU A 61 20.40 -17.77 17.46
CA LEU A 61 19.27 -18.63 17.75
C LEU A 61 19.23 -19.73 16.67
N LYS A 62 19.90 -20.86 16.90
CA LYS A 62 20.04 -21.95 15.91
C LYS A 62 18.72 -22.53 15.40
N ASN A 63 17.64 -22.36 16.15
CA ASN A 63 16.32 -22.88 15.82
C ASN A 63 15.51 -21.83 15.04
N ARG A 64 15.11 -22.18 13.80
CA ARG A 64 14.34 -21.28 12.91
C ARG A 64 12.98 -20.92 13.48
N VAL A 65 12.29 -21.88 14.11
CA VAL A 65 10.99 -21.64 14.75
C VAL A 65 11.12 -20.58 15.83
N ILE A 66 12.11 -20.69 16.71
CA ILE A 66 12.34 -19.70 17.76
C ILE A 66 12.65 -18.32 17.17
N SER A 67 13.44 -18.25 16.11
CA SER A 67 13.78 -17.00 15.42
C SER A 67 12.55 -16.32 14.81
N ILE A 68 11.61 -17.09 14.26
CA ILE A 68 10.34 -16.58 13.73
C ILE A 68 9.50 -16.00 14.86
N PHE A 69 9.31 -16.74 15.96
CA PHE A 69 8.55 -16.24 17.11
C PHE A 69 9.20 -15.01 17.74
N CYS A 70 10.53 -14.95 17.87
CA CYS A 70 11.24 -13.77 18.36
C CYS A 70 11.04 -12.56 17.42
N ALA A 71 11.08 -12.76 16.10
CA ALA A 71 10.84 -11.69 15.14
C ALA A 71 9.40 -11.18 15.23
N LEU A 72 8.40 -12.07 15.25
CA LEU A 72 7.00 -11.69 15.40
C LEU A 72 6.75 -10.99 16.73
N PHE A 73 7.31 -11.48 17.83
CA PHE A 73 7.19 -10.87 19.15
C PHE A 73 7.87 -9.52 19.24
N SER A 74 9.03 -9.33 18.59
CA SER A 74 9.69 -8.02 18.53
C SER A 74 8.86 -7.00 17.77
N ILE A 75 8.20 -7.39 16.66
CA ILE A 75 7.28 -6.52 15.93
C ILE A 75 6.09 -6.16 16.80
N LEU A 76 5.54 -7.12 17.54
CA LEU A 76 4.42 -6.90 18.45
C LEU A 76 4.81 -5.95 19.59
N ILE A 77 6.01 -6.08 20.16
CA ILE A 77 6.51 -5.16 21.18
C ILE A 77 6.70 -3.76 20.61
N VAL A 78 7.40 -3.62 19.48
CA VAL A 78 7.65 -2.32 18.85
C VAL A 78 6.33 -1.67 18.42
N GLY A 79 5.44 -2.42 17.78
CA GLY A 79 4.11 -1.95 17.38
C GLY A 79 3.23 -1.61 18.58
N GLY A 80 3.23 -2.46 19.62
CA GLY A 80 2.49 -2.20 20.85
C GLY A 80 3.00 -0.99 21.62
N THR A 81 4.33 -0.78 21.67
CA THR A 81 4.92 0.41 22.27
C THR A 81 4.57 1.66 21.46
N ALA A 82 4.68 1.59 20.14
CA ALA A 82 4.28 2.69 19.26
C ALA A 82 2.78 3.01 19.43
N PHE A 83 1.93 1.99 19.48
CA PHE A 83 0.50 2.13 19.74
C PHE A 83 0.24 2.82 21.10
N TYR A 84 0.89 2.35 22.16
CA TYR A 84 0.74 2.91 23.51
C TYR A 84 1.20 4.37 23.59
N LEU A 85 2.24 4.76 22.85
CA LEU A 85 2.74 6.14 22.85
C LEU A 85 1.94 7.08 21.94
N LEU A 86 1.42 6.58 20.81
CA LEU A 86 0.77 7.42 19.80
C LEU A 86 -0.75 7.51 19.98
N VAL A 87 -1.39 6.44 20.45
CA VAL A 87 -2.86 6.40 20.53
C VAL A 87 -3.42 7.37 21.59
N PRO A 88 -2.88 7.51 22.81
CA PRO A 88 -3.43 8.45 23.77
C PRO A 88 -3.49 9.89 23.24
N PRO A 89 -2.40 10.52 22.75
CA PRO A 89 -2.49 11.87 22.19
C PRO A 89 -3.43 11.96 20.97
N MET A 90 -3.52 10.92 20.17
CA MET A 90 -4.48 10.87 19.05
C MET A 90 -5.92 10.80 19.54
N MET A 91 -6.20 10.10 20.64
CA MET A 91 -7.54 10.05 21.24
C MET A 91 -7.96 11.39 21.80
N ASP A 92 -7.05 12.11 22.46
CA ASP A 92 -7.32 13.45 22.99
C ASP A 92 -7.62 14.44 21.83
N GLU A 93 -6.83 14.39 20.76
CA GLU A 93 -7.08 15.16 19.54
C GLU A 93 -8.40 14.76 18.88
N PHE A 94 -8.73 13.48 18.85
CA PHE A 94 -9.98 12.98 18.26
C PHE A 94 -11.20 13.46 19.05
N VAL A 95 -11.14 13.44 20.39
CA VAL A 95 -12.20 13.99 21.23
C VAL A 95 -12.40 15.48 20.96
N ARG A 96 -11.30 16.24 20.86
CA ARG A 96 -11.36 17.66 20.49
C ARG A 96 -12.02 17.88 19.13
N VAL A 97 -11.62 17.12 18.11
CA VAL A 97 -12.26 17.22 16.77
C VAL A 97 -13.73 16.84 16.80
N LYS A 98 -14.08 15.80 17.58
CA LYS A 98 -15.47 15.40 17.80
C LYS A 98 -16.30 16.59 18.35
N ASP A 99 -15.79 17.24 19.39
CA ASP A 99 -16.48 18.39 20.02
C ASP A 99 -16.62 19.54 19.05
N LEU A 100 -15.59 19.83 18.24
CA LEU A 100 -15.63 20.83 17.16
C LEU A 100 -16.67 20.49 16.08
N VAL A 101 -16.77 19.22 15.69
CA VAL A 101 -17.78 18.78 14.72
C VAL A 101 -19.19 19.01 15.29
N ILE A 102 -19.43 18.59 16.54
CA ILE A 102 -20.72 18.75 17.19
C ILE A 102 -21.08 20.24 17.30
N ASP A 103 -20.14 21.07 17.74
CA ASP A 103 -20.35 22.52 17.91
C ASP A 103 -20.63 23.21 16.57
N TYR A 104 -19.87 22.88 15.52
CA TYR A 104 -20.07 23.43 14.17
C TYR A 104 -21.45 23.11 13.60
N PHE A 105 -21.93 21.87 13.79
CA PHE A 105 -23.23 21.44 13.26
C PHE A 105 -24.42 21.80 14.16
N SER A 106 -24.24 21.94 15.50
CA SER A 106 -25.34 22.23 16.43
C SER A 106 -25.58 23.73 16.63
N ASN A 107 -24.51 24.51 16.79
CA ASN A 107 -24.63 25.90 17.21
C ASN A 107 -24.59 26.93 16.06
N GLY A 108 -24.12 26.58 14.87
CA GLY A 108 -24.21 27.38 13.66
C GLY A 108 -23.56 28.79 13.69
N THR A 109 -22.74 29.07 14.70
CA THR A 109 -22.44 30.44 15.12
C THR A 109 -21.16 31.06 14.54
N HIS A 110 -20.39 30.36 13.71
CA HIS A 110 -19.05 30.83 13.32
C HIS A 110 -18.80 30.90 11.80
N ASP A 111 -19.81 31.27 11.02
CA ASP A 111 -19.73 31.37 9.56
C ASP A 111 -18.83 32.50 9.03
N GLY A 112 -18.28 33.36 9.89
CA GLY A 112 -17.60 34.60 9.44
C GLY A 112 -16.30 34.38 8.65
N ASN A 113 -15.58 33.26 8.87
CA ASN A 113 -14.28 33.01 8.30
C ASN A 113 -14.19 31.76 7.41
N VAL A 114 -15.32 31.05 7.25
CA VAL A 114 -15.46 29.90 6.32
C VAL A 114 -16.20 30.39 5.06
N PRO A 115 -15.74 29.99 3.85
CA PRO A 115 -16.46 30.34 2.62
C PRO A 115 -17.89 29.82 2.66
N LYS A 116 -18.89 30.73 2.43
CA LYS A 116 -20.32 30.40 2.50
C LYS A 116 -20.71 29.22 1.63
N THR A 117 -20.17 29.15 0.42
CA THR A 117 -20.41 28.04 -0.51
C THR A 117 -19.98 26.69 0.05
N LEU A 118 -18.93 26.68 0.88
CA LEU A 118 -18.39 25.45 1.46
C LEU A 118 -19.17 25.01 2.70
N SER A 119 -19.58 25.98 3.53
CA SER A 119 -20.45 25.72 4.69
C SER A 119 -21.86 25.26 4.25
N GLU A 120 -22.42 25.86 3.20
CA GLU A 120 -23.68 25.44 2.59
C GLU A 120 -23.58 24.04 2.00
N PHE A 121 -22.53 23.75 1.23
CA PHE A 121 -22.30 22.41 0.66
C PHE A 121 -22.22 21.33 1.73
N LEU A 122 -21.52 21.58 2.84
CA LEU A 122 -21.42 20.62 3.95
C LEU A 122 -22.77 20.41 4.62
N ARG A 123 -23.53 21.48 4.85
CA ARG A 123 -24.87 21.39 5.47
C ARG A 123 -25.92 20.74 4.58
N GLU A 124 -25.84 20.90 3.28
CA GLU A 124 -26.77 20.28 2.34
C GLU A 124 -26.48 18.79 2.09
N ASN A 125 -25.19 18.41 2.08
CA ASN A 125 -24.78 17.05 1.72
C ASN A 125 -24.46 16.16 2.91
N ILE A 126 -24.31 16.72 4.11
CA ILE A 126 -24.05 15.96 5.33
C ILE A 126 -25.29 16.04 6.24
N ASP A 127 -25.91 14.91 6.46
CA ASP A 127 -27.02 14.80 7.43
C ASP A 127 -26.51 15.11 8.84
N THR A 128 -26.91 16.29 9.35
CA THR A 128 -26.54 16.76 10.69
C THR A 128 -27.00 15.80 11.79
N GLN A 129 -28.13 15.10 11.58
CA GLN A 129 -28.61 14.09 12.53
C GLN A 129 -27.72 12.88 12.54
N PHE A 130 -27.27 12.43 11.38
CA PHE A 130 -26.33 11.31 11.25
C PHE A 130 -24.98 11.62 11.92
N VAL A 131 -24.41 12.82 11.66
CA VAL A 131 -23.15 13.26 12.28
C VAL A 131 -23.30 13.38 13.80
N THR A 132 -24.37 14.02 14.26
CA THR A 132 -24.62 14.19 15.70
C THR A 132 -24.88 12.84 16.40
N GLN A 133 -25.52 11.89 15.72
CA GLN A 133 -25.72 10.53 16.24
C GLN A 133 -24.41 9.72 16.30
N LEU A 134 -23.53 9.87 15.28
CA LEU A 134 -22.23 9.20 15.26
C LEU A 134 -21.32 9.67 16.40
N PHE A 135 -21.36 10.97 16.73
CA PHE A 135 -20.46 11.60 17.70
C PHE A 135 -21.05 11.83 19.08
N LYS A 136 -22.36 11.51 19.34
CA LYS A 136 -22.89 11.56 20.70
C LYS A 136 -22.12 10.63 21.62
N GLU A 137 -21.69 11.17 22.78
CA GLU A 137 -20.88 10.47 23.78
C GLU A 137 -21.46 9.12 24.21
N GLU A 138 -22.79 9.06 24.40
CA GLU A 138 -23.47 7.80 24.74
C GLU A 138 -23.27 6.72 23.67
N ASN A 139 -23.30 7.10 22.39
CA ASN A 139 -23.16 6.12 21.32
C ASN A 139 -21.71 5.69 21.10
N MET A 140 -20.73 6.57 21.34
CA MET A 140 -19.33 6.24 21.12
C MET A 140 -18.69 5.52 22.33
N LEU A 141 -18.94 5.97 23.54
CA LEU A 141 -18.55 5.25 24.76
C LEU A 141 -19.33 3.93 24.94
N ASN A 142 -20.61 3.93 24.56
CA ASN A 142 -21.41 2.72 24.52
C ASN A 142 -21.00 1.85 23.33
N ALA A 143 -20.64 2.40 22.18
CA ALA A 143 -20.04 1.63 21.08
C ALA A 143 -18.71 1.00 21.49
N ILE A 144 -17.87 1.68 22.25
CA ILE A 144 -16.62 1.09 22.78
C ILE A 144 -16.92 0.12 23.95
N LYS A 145 -17.77 0.51 24.90
CA LYS A 145 -18.17 -0.34 26.03
C LYS A 145 -19.11 -1.48 25.63
N GLU A 146 -19.95 -1.28 24.65
CA GLU A 146 -20.85 -2.31 24.10
C GLU A 146 -20.21 -3.05 22.93
N THR A 147 -19.20 -2.48 22.25
CA THR A 147 -18.50 -3.18 21.17
C THR A 147 -17.70 -4.37 21.70
N VAL A 148 -17.15 -4.30 22.91
CA VAL A 148 -16.46 -5.47 23.48
C VAL A 148 -17.45 -6.59 23.84
N PRO A 149 -18.58 -6.37 24.54
CA PRO A 149 -19.62 -7.40 24.71
C PRO A 149 -20.43 -7.67 23.45
N ARG A 150 -20.68 -6.66 22.57
CA ARG A 150 -21.31 -6.87 21.25
C ARG A 150 -20.38 -7.55 20.26
N LEU A 151 -19.07 -7.31 20.31
CA LEU A 151 -18.10 -8.16 19.59
C LEU A 151 -18.20 -9.59 20.09
N TRP A 152 -18.45 -9.80 21.39
CA TRP A 152 -18.66 -11.13 21.93
C TRP A 152 -20.02 -11.72 21.55
N SER A 153 -21.10 -10.92 21.51
CA SER A 153 -22.44 -11.35 21.04
C SER A 153 -22.49 -11.46 19.50
N LEU A 154 -21.80 -10.58 18.78
CA LEU A 154 -21.62 -10.68 17.34
C LEU A 154 -20.68 -11.84 16.95
N LEU A 155 -19.74 -12.22 17.80
CA LEU A 155 -18.99 -13.49 17.69
C LEU A 155 -19.91 -14.71 17.82
N SER A 156 -20.99 -14.59 18.56
CA SER A 156 -22.00 -15.66 18.70
C SER A 156 -23.06 -15.66 17.59
N GLU A 157 -23.29 -14.51 16.92
CA GLU A 157 -24.38 -14.38 15.93
C GLU A 157 -23.90 -14.21 14.46
N SER A 158 -22.61 -13.88 14.23
CA SER A 158 -22.15 -13.58 12.87
C SER A 158 -21.09 -14.55 12.37
N VAL A 159 -21.53 -15.44 11.50
CA VAL A 159 -20.66 -16.30 10.66
C VAL A 159 -19.55 -15.45 9.98
N ASN A 160 -19.83 -14.20 9.62
CA ASN A 160 -18.86 -13.28 9.00
C ASN A 160 -17.70 -12.90 9.92
N LEU A 161 -17.90 -12.77 11.23
CA LEU A 161 -16.82 -12.48 12.19
C LEU A 161 -15.95 -13.72 12.46
N LEU A 162 -16.56 -14.90 12.51
CA LEU A 162 -15.81 -16.15 12.54
C LEU A 162 -14.95 -16.31 11.28
N PHE A 163 -15.47 -15.97 10.10
CA PHE A 163 -14.69 -15.97 8.87
C PHE A 163 -13.56 -14.93 8.90
N SER A 164 -13.78 -13.73 9.44
CA SER A 164 -12.73 -12.70 9.57
C SER A 164 -11.64 -13.12 10.54
N PHE A 165 -12.01 -13.69 11.70
CA PHE A 165 -11.07 -14.23 12.67
C PHE A 165 -10.30 -15.42 12.10
N PHE A 166 -11.01 -16.32 11.40
CA PHE A 166 -10.40 -17.44 10.70
C PHE A 166 -9.43 -16.96 9.62
N THR A 167 -9.80 -15.94 8.85
CA THR A 167 -8.95 -15.34 7.80
C THR A 167 -7.69 -14.72 8.42
N PHE A 168 -7.82 -14.00 9.54
CA PHE A 168 -6.68 -13.44 10.26
C PHE A 168 -5.74 -14.53 10.77
N PHE A 169 -6.29 -15.57 11.39
CA PHE A 169 -5.51 -16.73 11.84
C PHE A 169 -4.84 -17.46 10.68
N LEU A 170 -5.54 -17.59 9.57
CA LEU A 170 -5.03 -18.22 8.36
C LEU A 170 -3.88 -17.39 7.75
N ILE A 171 -3.98 -16.05 7.73
CA ILE A 171 -2.87 -15.18 7.33
C ILE A 171 -1.66 -15.38 8.24
N LEU A 172 -1.86 -15.40 9.56
CA LEU A 172 -0.78 -15.63 10.52
C LEU A 172 -0.12 -17.00 10.29
N LEU A 173 -0.92 -18.02 10.07
CA LEU A 173 -0.46 -19.37 9.80
C LEU A 173 0.33 -19.43 8.48
N TYR A 174 -0.16 -18.77 7.43
CA TYR A 174 0.60 -18.64 6.18
C TYR A 174 1.92 -17.91 6.39
N ILE A 175 1.96 -16.81 7.17
CA ILE A 175 3.21 -16.09 7.48
C ILE A 175 4.22 -17.06 8.12
N VAL A 176 3.79 -17.81 9.14
CA VAL A 176 4.66 -18.75 9.85
C VAL A 176 5.16 -19.85 8.90
N PHE A 177 4.29 -20.49 8.12
CA PHE A 177 4.69 -21.54 7.19
C PHE A 177 5.59 -21.03 6.07
N ILE A 178 5.27 -19.88 5.50
CA ILE A 178 6.12 -19.26 4.47
C ILE A 178 7.50 -18.94 5.04
N LEU A 179 7.59 -18.44 6.29
CA LEU A 179 8.87 -18.17 6.94
C LEU A 179 9.63 -19.45 7.31
N LEU A 180 8.92 -20.52 7.68
CA LEU A 180 9.54 -21.83 7.97
C LEU A 180 10.19 -22.44 6.74
N ASP A 181 9.43 -22.47 5.64
CA ASP A 181 9.82 -23.17 4.41
C ASP A 181 10.28 -22.19 3.31
N TYR A 182 10.69 -20.98 3.70
CA TYR A 182 11.03 -19.91 2.77
C TYR A 182 12.04 -20.34 1.68
N GLU A 183 13.07 -21.07 2.07
CA GLU A 183 14.10 -21.56 1.14
C GLU A 183 13.58 -22.70 0.28
N SER A 184 12.84 -23.65 0.88
CA SER A 184 12.26 -24.80 0.16
C SER A 184 11.19 -24.36 -0.84
N ILE A 185 10.37 -23.38 -0.48
CA ILE A 185 9.36 -22.80 -1.39
C ILE A 185 10.06 -22.05 -2.53
N ALA A 186 11.15 -21.33 -2.23
CA ALA A 186 11.91 -20.59 -3.23
C ALA A 186 12.61 -21.50 -4.25
N GLU A 187 12.97 -22.72 -3.88
CA GLU A 187 13.71 -23.67 -4.73
C GLU A 187 12.83 -24.82 -5.26
N GLY A 188 11.85 -25.29 -4.50
CA GLY A 188 11.08 -26.50 -4.78
C GLY A 188 10.28 -26.45 -6.10
N TRP A 189 9.75 -25.29 -6.48
CA TRP A 189 9.00 -25.12 -7.73
C TRP A 189 9.89 -25.26 -8.98
N THR A 190 11.24 -25.10 -8.84
CA THR A 190 12.17 -25.23 -9.97
C THR A 190 12.15 -26.63 -10.59
N HIS A 191 11.80 -27.65 -9.79
CA HIS A 191 11.68 -29.03 -10.24
C HIS A 191 10.44 -29.27 -11.11
N LEU A 192 9.42 -28.41 -11.01
CA LEU A 192 8.21 -28.48 -11.85
C LEU A 192 8.44 -27.94 -13.27
N VAL A 193 9.52 -27.18 -13.47
CA VAL A 193 9.84 -26.58 -14.75
C VAL A 193 10.69 -27.55 -15.59
N PRO A 194 10.31 -27.81 -16.87
CA PRO A 194 11.12 -28.62 -17.77
C PRO A 194 12.57 -28.10 -17.87
N GLN A 195 13.54 -29.01 -17.91
CA GLN A 195 14.98 -28.68 -17.85
C GLN A 195 15.40 -27.61 -18.87
N LYS A 196 14.80 -27.62 -20.07
CA LYS A 196 15.08 -26.66 -21.15
C LYS A 196 14.78 -25.19 -20.76
N TYR A 197 13.75 -24.96 -19.96
CA TYR A 197 13.29 -23.62 -19.59
C TYR A 197 13.70 -23.21 -18.16
N ARG A 198 14.25 -24.16 -17.37
CA ARG A 198 14.61 -23.95 -15.97
C ARG A 198 15.56 -22.76 -15.76
N PRO A 199 16.69 -22.60 -16.48
CA PRO A 199 17.60 -21.47 -16.26
C PRO A 199 16.92 -20.12 -16.49
N PHE A 200 16.07 -20.02 -17.50
CA PHE A 200 15.32 -18.81 -17.80
C PHE A 200 14.32 -18.49 -16.71
N VAL A 201 13.48 -19.45 -16.34
CA VAL A 201 12.43 -19.26 -15.35
C VAL A 201 13.02 -18.96 -13.95
N VAL A 202 14.12 -19.62 -13.57
CA VAL A 202 14.86 -19.34 -12.33
C VAL A 202 15.42 -17.91 -12.33
N SER A 203 16.01 -17.46 -13.46
CA SER A 203 16.49 -16.08 -13.59
C SER A 203 15.36 -15.08 -13.42
N VAL A 204 14.22 -15.29 -14.13
CA VAL A 204 13.03 -14.42 -14.00
C VAL A 204 12.54 -14.34 -12.56
N MET A 205 12.42 -15.48 -11.88
CA MET A 205 11.91 -15.51 -10.50
C MET A 205 12.86 -14.85 -9.51
N ASN A 206 14.17 -15.01 -9.70
CA ASN A 206 15.16 -14.32 -8.87
C ASN A 206 15.10 -12.79 -9.10
N ASP A 207 14.99 -12.35 -10.35
CA ASP A 207 14.82 -10.93 -10.68
C ASP A 207 13.53 -10.35 -10.08
N VAL A 208 12.41 -11.11 -10.16
CA VAL A 208 11.14 -10.76 -9.49
C VAL A 208 11.35 -10.64 -7.99
N LYS A 209 11.92 -11.68 -7.38
CA LYS A 209 12.17 -11.75 -5.93
C LYS A 209 13.01 -10.55 -5.47
N ASP A 210 14.13 -10.29 -6.12
CA ASP A 210 15.06 -9.23 -5.72
C ASP A 210 14.48 -7.83 -6.00
N GLY A 211 13.76 -7.67 -7.10
CA GLY A 211 13.07 -6.43 -7.44
C GLY A 211 11.96 -6.09 -6.44
N MET A 212 11.11 -7.06 -6.13
CA MET A 212 10.03 -6.91 -5.15
C MET A 212 10.58 -6.63 -3.75
N ASN A 213 11.63 -7.33 -3.33
CA ASN A 213 12.26 -7.15 -2.03
C ASN A 213 12.76 -5.71 -1.84
N ARG A 214 13.55 -5.25 -2.79
CA ARG A 214 14.08 -3.87 -2.77
C ARG A 214 12.95 -2.84 -2.75
N TYR A 215 11.94 -3.04 -3.59
CA TYR A 215 10.82 -2.12 -3.69
C TYR A 215 10.02 -2.05 -2.38
N PHE A 216 9.55 -3.19 -1.86
CA PHE A 216 8.68 -3.17 -0.67
C PHE A 216 9.37 -2.65 0.58
N ARG A 217 10.64 -3.02 0.80
CA ARG A 217 11.41 -2.46 1.91
C ARG A 217 11.62 -0.97 1.75
N GLY A 218 11.98 -0.55 0.54
CA GLY A 218 12.14 0.87 0.23
C GLY A 218 10.84 1.63 0.44
N GLN A 219 9.74 1.14 -0.10
CA GLN A 219 8.43 1.79 -0.02
C GLN A 219 7.90 1.86 1.43
N ALA A 220 8.05 0.78 2.21
CA ALA A 220 7.67 0.80 3.62
C ALA A 220 8.48 1.83 4.42
N PHE A 221 9.79 1.94 4.15
CA PHE A 221 10.63 2.94 4.80
C PHE A 221 10.28 4.37 4.35
N VAL A 222 10.02 4.59 3.06
CA VAL A 222 9.55 5.88 2.52
C VAL A 222 8.22 6.25 3.17
N ALA A 223 7.26 5.34 3.22
CA ALA A 223 5.94 5.57 3.81
C ALA A 223 6.04 5.97 5.30
N LEU A 224 6.90 5.30 6.06
CA LEU A 224 7.16 5.63 7.45
C LEU A 224 7.76 7.04 7.60
N CYS A 225 8.81 7.35 6.83
CA CYS A 225 9.43 8.68 6.84
C CYS A 225 8.44 9.78 6.47
N VAL A 226 7.63 9.55 5.44
CA VAL A 226 6.60 10.50 4.97
C VAL A 226 5.53 10.70 6.04
N GLY A 227 5.06 9.62 6.69
CA GLY A 227 4.11 9.72 7.79
C GLY A 227 4.63 10.56 8.96
N ILE A 228 5.90 10.36 9.34
CA ILE A 228 6.56 11.16 10.38
C ILE A 228 6.71 12.62 9.94
N LEU A 229 7.11 12.89 8.70
CA LEU A 229 7.27 14.26 8.20
C LEU A 229 5.93 15.00 8.13
N PHE A 230 4.87 14.36 7.68
CA PHE A 230 3.52 14.94 7.73
C PHE A 230 3.08 15.21 9.16
N SER A 231 3.29 14.27 10.09
CA SER A 231 2.95 14.47 11.50
C SER A 231 3.68 15.67 12.10
N ILE A 232 4.99 15.79 11.85
CA ILE A 232 5.79 16.93 12.32
C ILE A 232 5.31 18.24 11.65
N GLY A 233 5.10 18.22 10.33
CA GLY A 233 4.62 19.39 9.58
C GLY A 233 3.27 19.91 10.09
N PHE A 234 2.33 18.99 10.35
CA PHE A 234 1.02 19.34 10.90
C PHE A 234 1.08 19.78 12.36
N LEU A 235 1.98 19.22 13.17
CA LEU A 235 2.23 19.71 14.54
C LEU A 235 2.79 21.14 14.54
N ILE A 236 3.71 21.48 13.64
CA ILE A 236 4.29 22.82 13.55
C ILE A 236 3.23 23.89 13.27
N ILE A 237 2.21 23.56 12.45
CA ILE A 237 1.11 24.46 12.13
C ILE A 237 -0.08 24.31 13.08
N ASP A 238 0.09 23.56 14.18
CA ASP A 238 -0.96 23.25 15.16
C ASP A 238 -2.25 22.73 14.49
N PHE A 239 -2.11 21.80 13.55
CA PHE A 239 -3.22 21.25 12.78
C PHE A 239 -3.96 20.16 13.56
N PRO A 240 -5.31 20.11 13.51
CA PRO A 240 -6.07 19.09 14.22
C PRO A 240 -5.71 17.67 13.75
N LEU A 241 -5.67 16.71 14.66
CA LEU A 241 -5.27 15.32 14.39
C LEU A 241 -3.91 15.21 13.70
N ALA A 242 -2.96 16.10 14.01
CA ALA A 242 -1.68 16.22 13.34
C ALA A 242 -0.94 14.89 13.21
N ILE A 243 -0.82 14.13 14.31
CA ILE A 243 -0.14 12.82 14.32
C ILE A 243 -0.97 11.78 13.57
N GLY A 244 -2.28 11.71 13.84
CA GLY A 244 -3.17 10.75 13.22
C GLY A 244 -3.28 10.94 11.72
N LEU A 245 -3.47 12.17 11.26
CA LEU A 245 -3.55 12.52 9.86
C LEU A 245 -2.22 12.26 9.14
N GLY A 246 -1.09 12.63 9.75
CA GLY A 246 0.23 12.41 9.17
C GLY A 246 0.53 10.92 8.98
N LEU A 247 0.28 10.08 9.99
CA LEU A 247 0.46 8.63 9.91
C LEU A 247 -0.52 8.00 8.90
N PHE A 248 -1.77 8.48 8.84
CA PHE A 248 -2.76 8.06 7.86
C PHE A 248 -2.26 8.32 6.43
N ILE A 249 -1.79 9.54 6.14
CA ILE A 249 -1.21 9.89 4.84
C ILE A 249 0.01 9.03 4.52
N GLY A 250 0.89 8.81 5.52
CA GLY A 250 2.03 7.91 5.39
C GLY A 250 1.65 6.48 5.05
N ALA A 251 0.59 5.94 5.67
CA ALA A 251 0.07 4.61 5.35
C ALA A 251 -0.43 4.52 3.90
N PHE A 252 -1.17 5.53 3.41
CA PHE A 252 -1.57 5.58 2.01
C PHE A 252 -0.39 5.70 1.05
N ASN A 253 0.72 6.30 1.48
CA ASN A 253 1.94 6.40 0.68
C ASN A 253 2.64 5.05 0.44
N LEU A 254 2.17 3.94 1.04
CA LEU A 254 2.57 2.58 0.62
C LEU A 254 2.26 2.32 -0.86
N VAL A 255 1.24 2.98 -1.39
CA VAL A 255 0.96 3.03 -2.82
C VAL A 255 1.33 4.44 -3.31
N PRO A 256 2.25 4.57 -4.28
CA PRO A 256 2.66 5.88 -4.79
C PRO A 256 1.48 6.74 -5.23
N TYR A 257 1.54 8.02 -4.91
CA TYR A 257 0.50 9.03 -5.20
C TYR A 257 -0.83 8.87 -4.45
N LEU A 258 -1.07 7.75 -3.76
CA LEU A 258 -2.33 7.53 -3.03
C LEU A 258 -2.45 8.43 -1.79
N GLN A 259 -1.36 9.01 -1.31
CA GLN A 259 -1.33 10.01 -0.24
C GLN A 259 -2.22 11.24 -0.52
N ILE A 260 -2.54 11.52 -1.79
CA ILE A 260 -3.49 12.58 -2.20
C ILE A 260 -4.87 12.39 -1.55
N ILE A 261 -5.29 11.16 -1.25
CA ILE A 261 -6.54 10.88 -0.52
C ILE A 261 -6.57 11.59 0.84
N GLY A 262 -5.41 11.75 1.47
CA GLY A 262 -5.28 12.51 2.72
C GLY A 262 -5.65 13.99 2.61
N PHE A 263 -5.76 14.52 1.40
CA PHE A 263 -6.21 15.90 1.20
C PHE A 263 -7.70 16.10 1.55
N ILE A 264 -8.52 15.06 1.38
CA ILE A 264 -9.96 15.12 1.71
C ILE A 264 -10.16 15.37 3.22
N PRO A 265 -9.64 14.53 4.14
CA PRO A 265 -9.75 14.82 5.57
C PRO A 265 -9.03 16.12 5.97
N THR A 266 -7.95 16.51 5.28
CA THR A 266 -7.28 17.78 5.55
C THR A 266 -8.18 18.98 5.31
N ILE A 267 -8.97 19.00 4.22
CA ILE A 267 -9.93 20.08 3.96
C ILE A 267 -10.98 20.16 5.07
N VAL A 268 -11.55 19.01 5.45
CA VAL A 268 -12.57 18.94 6.51
C VAL A 268 -12.02 19.46 7.84
N LEU A 269 -10.83 19.03 8.22
CA LEU A 269 -10.18 19.49 9.46
C LEU A 269 -9.79 20.96 9.41
N ALA A 270 -9.43 21.50 8.23
CA ALA A 270 -9.16 22.92 8.05
C ALA A 270 -10.41 23.78 8.27
N ILE A 271 -11.59 23.32 7.83
CA ILE A 271 -12.87 23.99 8.07
C ILE A 271 -13.18 24.02 9.56
N LEU A 272 -13.05 22.87 10.25
CA LEU A 272 -13.29 22.77 11.68
C LEU A 272 -12.33 23.67 12.47
N LYS A 273 -11.05 23.68 12.12
CA LYS A 273 -10.06 24.57 12.74
C LYS A 273 -10.41 26.05 12.51
N ALA A 274 -10.84 26.43 11.32
CA ALA A 274 -11.25 27.81 11.03
C ALA A 274 -12.46 28.24 11.85
N ALA A 275 -13.44 27.35 12.02
CA ALA A 275 -14.61 27.57 12.84
C ALA A 275 -14.27 27.70 14.35
N ASP A 276 -13.40 26.84 14.87
CA ASP A 276 -12.97 26.84 16.28
C ASP A 276 -12.15 28.07 16.66
N THR A 277 -11.12 28.36 15.84
CA THR A 277 -10.18 29.43 16.15
C THR A 277 -10.61 30.81 15.69
N GLY A 278 -11.71 30.91 14.91
CA GLY A 278 -12.08 32.13 14.20
C GLY A 278 -11.05 32.56 13.14
N GLY A 279 -10.10 31.68 12.80
CA GLY A 279 -9.04 31.92 11.83
C GLY A 279 -9.54 31.93 10.39
N ASN A 280 -8.76 32.55 9.50
CA ASN A 280 -9.07 32.53 8.08
C ASN A 280 -8.84 31.14 7.47
N PHE A 281 -9.90 30.52 6.95
CA PHE A 281 -9.84 29.20 6.30
C PHE A 281 -8.74 29.13 5.22
N TRP A 282 -8.61 30.17 4.40
CA TRP A 282 -7.63 30.20 3.31
C TRP A 282 -6.18 30.17 3.78
N ILE A 283 -5.90 30.78 4.94
CA ILE A 283 -4.56 30.74 5.55
C ILE A 283 -4.30 29.34 6.10
N ILE A 284 -5.29 28.73 6.77
CA ILE A 284 -5.18 27.40 7.35
C ILE A 284 -4.95 26.36 6.26
N ILE A 285 -5.74 26.37 5.19
CA ILE A 285 -5.59 25.41 4.09
C ILE A 285 -4.29 25.66 3.30
N ALA A 286 -3.88 26.93 3.12
CA ALA A 286 -2.60 27.25 2.48
C ALA A 286 -1.41 26.74 3.30
N SER A 287 -1.46 26.84 4.63
CA SER A 287 -0.41 26.29 5.51
C SER A 287 -0.35 24.75 5.45
N ALA A 288 -1.51 24.08 5.41
CA ALA A 288 -1.58 22.64 5.20
C ALA A 288 -1.03 22.23 3.82
N LEU A 289 -1.41 22.95 2.76
CA LEU A 289 -0.84 22.76 1.42
C LEU A 289 0.67 22.94 1.38
N ALA A 290 1.19 23.94 2.10
CA ALA A 290 2.63 24.14 2.22
C ALA A 290 3.32 22.90 2.84
N VAL A 291 2.71 22.28 3.87
CA VAL A 291 3.22 21.02 4.43
C VAL A 291 3.23 19.92 3.36
N PHE A 292 2.15 19.74 2.57
CA PHE A 292 2.12 18.75 1.49
C PHE A 292 3.23 18.99 0.48
N ILE A 293 3.42 20.25 0.04
CA ILE A 293 4.46 20.59 -0.94
C ILE A 293 5.85 20.32 -0.37
N ILE A 294 6.13 20.77 0.87
CA ILE A 294 7.45 20.59 1.51
C ILE A 294 7.76 19.11 1.68
N VAL A 295 6.80 18.33 2.19
CA VAL A 295 7.00 16.88 2.38
C VAL A 295 7.18 16.19 1.02
N GLN A 296 6.41 16.57 -0.02
CA GLN A 296 6.58 16.04 -1.37
C GLN A 296 7.98 16.33 -1.94
N VAL A 297 8.45 17.56 -1.81
CA VAL A 297 9.81 17.95 -2.27
C VAL A 297 10.90 17.15 -1.53
N ILE A 298 10.75 16.96 -0.22
CA ILE A 298 11.68 16.14 0.57
C ILE A 298 11.61 14.67 0.15
N GLN A 299 10.40 14.15 -0.05
CA GLN A 299 10.19 12.77 -0.49
C GLN A 299 10.86 12.51 -1.85
N ASP A 300 10.53 13.31 -2.87
CA ASP A 300 10.98 13.08 -4.24
C ASP A 300 12.45 13.49 -4.46
N GLY A 301 12.91 14.53 -3.76
CA GLY A 301 14.27 15.03 -3.87
C GLY A 301 15.31 14.28 -3.05
N PHE A 302 14.93 13.72 -1.90
CA PHE A 302 15.88 13.13 -0.96
C PHE A 302 15.56 11.68 -0.56
N ILE A 303 14.33 11.39 -0.14
CA ILE A 303 14.00 10.09 0.45
C ILE A 303 14.00 9.03 -0.63
N VAL A 304 13.18 9.20 -1.67
CA VAL A 304 13.02 8.23 -2.76
C VAL A 304 14.35 7.93 -3.46
N PRO A 305 15.16 8.92 -3.89
CA PRO A 305 16.44 8.64 -4.55
C PRO A 305 17.44 7.89 -3.66
N ARG A 306 17.47 8.17 -2.35
CA ARG A 306 18.40 7.51 -1.42
C ARG A 306 17.94 6.10 -1.04
N VAL A 307 16.64 5.87 -0.91
CA VAL A 307 16.08 4.60 -0.45
C VAL A 307 15.89 3.61 -1.61
N MET A 308 15.34 4.10 -2.72
CA MET A 308 15.00 3.26 -3.87
C MET A 308 16.01 3.34 -5.02
N GLY A 309 16.88 4.38 -5.04
CA GLY A 309 17.84 4.59 -6.11
C GLY A 309 17.16 4.78 -7.46
N LYS A 310 17.79 4.23 -8.53
CA LYS A 310 17.26 4.34 -9.90
C LYS A 310 16.12 3.33 -10.22
N ILE A 311 15.55 2.68 -9.21
CA ILE A 311 14.49 1.66 -9.42
C ILE A 311 13.23 2.29 -10.02
N THR A 312 13.00 3.57 -9.78
CA THR A 312 11.81 4.32 -10.23
C THR A 312 12.07 5.24 -11.42
N GLY A 313 13.00 4.89 -12.32
CA GLY A 313 13.22 5.67 -13.56
C GLY A 313 12.03 5.69 -14.52
N LEU A 314 10.82 5.35 -14.03
CA LEU A 314 9.59 5.38 -14.79
C LEU A 314 9.00 6.80 -14.82
N ASN A 315 8.49 7.18 -15.99
CA ASN A 315 7.70 8.41 -16.12
C ASN A 315 6.45 8.32 -15.23
N PRO A 316 6.06 9.42 -14.52
CA PRO A 316 4.86 9.46 -13.70
C PRO A 316 3.59 8.96 -14.40
N ALA A 317 3.44 9.23 -15.70
CA ALA A 317 2.33 8.72 -16.49
C ALA A 317 2.30 7.17 -16.57
N ILE A 318 3.47 6.53 -16.67
CA ILE A 318 3.58 5.07 -16.67
C ILE A 318 3.24 4.51 -15.29
N ILE A 319 3.62 5.20 -14.23
CA ILE A 319 3.29 4.80 -12.85
C ILE A 319 1.77 4.83 -12.65
N LEU A 320 1.11 5.93 -13.02
CA LEU A 320 -0.35 6.06 -12.91
C LEU A 320 -1.09 5.03 -13.78
N LEU A 321 -0.61 4.81 -15.01
CA LEU A 321 -1.17 3.78 -15.90
C LEU A 321 -1.03 2.38 -15.29
N SER A 322 0.14 2.04 -14.75
CA SER A 322 0.37 0.75 -14.12
C SER A 322 -0.50 0.56 -12.88
N LEU A 323 -0.64 1.58 -12.03
CA LEU A 323 -1.55 1.55 -10.88
C LEU A 323 -3.00 1.32 -11.33
N SER A 324 -3.44 1.98 -12.41
CA SER A 324 -4.78 1.82 -12.96
C SER A 324 -5.01 0.41 -13.51
N ILE A 325 -4.07 -0.12 -14.29
CA ILE A 325 -4.17 -1.45 -14.88
C ILE A 325 -4.17 -2.54 -13.79
N TRP A 326 -3.14 -2.56 -12.96
CA TRP A 326 -3.01 -3.57 -11.90
C TRP A 326 -4.08 -3.42 -10.82
N GLY A 327 -4.48 -2.18 -10.50
CA GLY A 327 -5.58 -1.89 -9.60
C GLY A 327 -6.92 -2.41 -10.12
N SER A 328 -7.21 -2.26 -11.41
CA SER A 328 -8.41 -2.81 -12.04
C SER A 328 -8.42 -4.34 -12.07
N LEU A 329 -7.25 -4.98 -12.28
CA LEU A 329 -7.14 -6.43 -12.36
C LEU A 329 -7.20 -7.12 -10.99
N MET A 330 -6.54 -6.56 -9.98
CA MET A 330 -6.29 -7.22 -8.69
C MET A 330 -6.70 -6.36 -7.48
N GLY A 331 -7.37 -5.21 -7.71
CA GLY A 331 -7.77 -4.30 -6.63
C GLY A 331 -6.57 -3.68 -5.90
N MET A 332 -6.70 -3.47 -4.60
CA MET A 332 -5.67 -2.83 -3.77
C MET A 332 -4.32 -3.56 -3.80
N LEU A 333 -4.32 -4.90 -3.84
CA LEU A 333 -3.07 -5.67 -4.01
C LEU A 333 -2.40 -5.39 -5.34
N GLY A 334 -3.19 -5.28 -6.42
CA GLY A 334 -2.66 -4.91 -7.73
C GLY A 334 -1.96 -3.56 -7.69
N MET A 335 -2.52 -2.56 -7.02
CA MET A 335 -1.89 -1.26 -6.84
C MET A 335 -0.56 -1.35 -6.07
N ILE A 336 -0.50 -2.16 -5.01
CA ILE A 336 0.72 -2.34 -4.21
C ILE A 336 1.86 -2.96 -5.03
N ILE A 337 1.55 -3.97 -5.85
CA ILE A 337 2.54 -4.69 -6.67
C ILE A 337 2.74 -4.09 -8.07
N ALA A 338 1.98 -3.05 -8.45
CA ALA A 338 1.96 -2.47 -9.79
C ALA A 338 3.35 -2.08 -10.28
N LEU A 339 4.09 -1.32 -9.48
CA LEU A 339 5.41 -0.82 -9.88
C LEU A 339 6.45 -1.93 -10.04
N PRO A 340 6.63 -2.86 -9.09
CA PRO A 340 7.54 -3.99 -9.27
C PRO A 340 7.22 -4.80 -10.53
N LEU A 341 5.95 -5.12 -10.76
CA LEU A 341 5.56 -5.90 -11.95
C LEU A 341 5.81 -5.15 -13.24
N THR A 342 5.46 -3.86 -13.28
CA THR A 342 5.67 -3.05 -14.49
C THR A 342 7.14 -2.84 -14.79
N THR A 343 7.98 -2.58 -13.78
CA THR A 343 9.43 -2.45 -13.98
C THR A 343 10.06 -3.74 -14.47
N LEU A 344 9.63 -4.88 -13.96
CA LEU A 344 10.05 -6.18 -14.45
C LEU A 344 9.64 -6.42 -15.89
N MET A 345 8.36 -6.20 -16.22
CA MET A 345 7.87 -6.34 -17.60
C MET A 345 8.66 -5.47 -18.58
N LEU A 346 8.91 -4.21 -18.23
CA LEU A 346 9.70 -3.30 -19.06
C LEU A 346 11.16 -3.74 -19.18
N SER A 347 11.78 -4.20 -18.09
CA SER A 347 13.15 -4.72 -18.09
C SER A 347 13.30 -5.94 -19.01
N TYR A 348 12.33 -6.86 -18.94
CA TYR A 348 12.31 -8.02 -19.84
C TYR A 348 12.02 -7.66 -21.29
N TYR A 349 11.10 -6.72 -21.53
CA TYR A 349 10.84 -6.19 -22.86
C TYR A 349 12.10 -5.58 -23.48
N GLN A 350 12.82 -4.75 -22.72
CA GLN A 350 14.08 -4.15 -23.17
C GLN A 350 15.15 -5.22 -23.45
N ARG A 351 15.29 -6.20 -22.56
CA ARG A 351 16.33 -7.25 -22.67
C ARG A 351 16.10 -8.19 -23.83
N PHE A 352 14.85 -8.62 -24.06
CA PHE A 352 14.56 -9.67 -25.03
C PHE A 352 14.09 -9.16 -26.39
N ILE A 353 13.54 -7.95 -26.47
CA ILE A 353 13.03 -7.40 -27.72
C ILE A 353 13.97 -6.32 -28.25
N ILE A 354 14.24 -5.27 -27.49
CA ILE A 354 15.03 -4.13 -28.00
C ILE A 354 16.52 -4.49 -28.17
N ASN A 355 17.12 -5.17 -27.20
CA ASN A 355 18.55 -5.52 -27.30
C ASN A 355 18.82 -6.60 -28.36
N ARG A 356 17.87 -7.51 -28.60
CA ARG A 356 17.99 -8.51 -29.66
C ARG A 356 17.95 -7.88 -31.06
N GLU A 357 17.10 -6.88 -31.25
CA GLU A 357 17.08 -6.11 -32.49
C GLU A 357 18.38 -5.32 -32.73
N LYS A 358 18.98 -4.79 -31.66
CA LYS A 358 20.27 -4.09 -31.77
C LYS A 358 21.40 -5.03 -32.15
N ILE A 359 21.48 -6.22 -31.56
CA ILE A 359 22.51 -7.22 -31.89
C ILE A 359 22.38 -7.66 -33.33
N HIS A 360 21.16 -7.98 -33.79
CA HIS A 360 20.95 -8.34 -35.20
C HIS A 360 21.26 -7.21 -36.20
N LYS A 361 21.05 -5.95 -35.82
CA LYS A 361 21.43 -4.81 -36.67
C LYS A 361 22.95 -4.62 -36.74
N PHE A 362 23.67 -4.83 -35.63
CA PHE A 362 25.14 -4.78 -35.64
C PHE A 362 25.74 -5.90 -36.50
N GLU A 363 25.25 -7.13 -36.34
CA GLU A 363 25.71 -8.27 -37.18
C GLU A 363 25.42 -8.07 -38.69
N GLN A 364 24.31 -7.41 -39.04
CA GLN A 364 24.03 -7.09 -40.45
C GLN A 364 24.89 -5.94 -41.02
N THR A 365 25.30 -5.01 -40.18
CA THR A 365 26.15 -3.88 -40.58
C THR A 365 27.60 -4.31 -40.73
N ASP A 366 28.11 -5.21 -39.89
CA ASP A 366 29.44 -5.77 -39.99
C ASP A 366 29.58 -6.65 -41.24
N ASN A 367 28.58 -7.49 -41.57
CA ASN A 367 28.58 -8.32 -42.76
C ASN A 367 28.48 -7.51 -44.08
N GLN A 368 27.97 -6.26 -44.05
CA GLN A 368 27.91 -5.36 -45.20
C GLN A 368 29.18 -4.52 -45.39
N GLN A 369 30.08 -4.50 -44.41
CA GLN A 369 31.38 -3.83 -44.51
C GLN A 369 32.52 -4.79 -44.91
N GLU A 370 32.26 -6.11 -44.86
CA GLU A 370 33.20 -7.14 -45.28
C GLU A 370 32.99 -7.60 -46.74
N GLU A 371 31.89 -7.17 -47.44
CA GLU A 371 31.68 -7.32 -48.87
C GLU A 371 32.12 -6.04 -49.66
#